data_cf385161023d1db219a6aa49a08dc0c5
#
_entry.id   cf385161023d1db219a6aa49a08dc0c5
#
_cell.length_a   1.000
_cell.length_b   1.000
_cell.length_c   1.000
_cell.angle_alpha   90.00
_cell.angle_beta   90.00
_cell.angle_gamma   90.00
#
_symmetry.space_group_name_H-M   'P 1'
#
loop_
_entity.id
_entity.type
_entity.pdbx_description
1 polymer ?
#
loop_
_entity_poly.entity_id
_entity_poly.type
_entity_poly.pdbx_seq_one_letter_code
_entity_poly.pdbx_strand_id
1 'polypeptide(L)'
;MKFFIDTANLDQIKEAQDMGILDGVTTNPSLMAKEGITGEKNIIDHYMKICDIVDGDVSAEVISVNYDGIIKEGEILASLHKQIVIKVPMIEEGVKAIRYFSDKGLKTNCTLIFSSGQALLAAKAGATYVSPFIGRLDDISTDGLDLISDIRDIFDNYAYNTEILAASIRHTTVSYTHLTLPTSHCV
;
A
#
# COMPACT_ATOMS: atom_id res chain seq x y z
N MET A 1 2.36 10.44 -11.66
CA MET A 1 2.68 9.91 -10.30
C MET A 1 1.43 10.02 -9.46
N LYS A 2 1.18 9.07 -8.56
CA LYS A 2 0.06 9.09 -7.63
C LYS A 2 0.52 9.49 -6.24
N PHE A 3 -0.28 10.30 -5.54
CA PHE A 3 -0.03 10.71 -4.16
C PHE A 3 -1.02 10.03 -3.21
N PHE A 4 -0.48 9.34 -2.22
CA PHE A 4 -1.23 8.73 -1.14
C PHE A 4 -0.84 9.36 0.19
N ILE A 5 -1.83 9.61 1.06
CA ILE A 5 -1.56 10.01 2.44
C ILE A 5 -1.59 8.79 3.35
N ASP A 6 -0.60 8.65 4.25
CA ASP A 6 -0.52 7.55 5.22
C ASP A 6 -1.01 8.02 6.59
N THR A 7 -2.32 7.93 6.82
CA THR A 7 -2.97 8.39 8.06
C THR A 7 -4.33 7.73 8.26
N ALA A 8 -4.81 7.71 9.51
CA ALA A 8 -6.19 7.37 9.86
C ALA A 8 -7.00 8.61 10.31
N ASN A 9 -6.39 9.81 10.32
CA ASN A 9 -7.04 11.03 10.76
C ASN A 9 -7.92 11.62 9.64
N LEU A 10 -9.24 11.69 9.87
CA LEU A 10 -10.20 12.12 8.85
C LEU A 10 -10.04 13.59 8.44
N ASP A 11 -9.59 14.46 9.34
CA ASP A 11 -9.41 15.88 9.02
C ASP A 11 -8.19 16.07 8.12
N GLN A 12 -7.09 15.34 8.35
CA GLN A 12 -5.93 15.34 7.46
C GLN A 12 -6.27 14.78 6.07
N ILE A 13 -7.11 13.74 5.99
CA ILE A 13 -7.57 13.18 4.73
C ILE A 13 -8.41 14.19 3.96
N LYS A 14 -9.33 14.89 4.62
CA LYS A 14 -10.13 15.96 4.01
C LYS A 14 -9.27 17.10 3.49
N GLU A 15 -8.32 17.57 4.29
CA GLU A 15 -7.39 18.63 3.89
C GLU A 15 -6.61 18.23 2.63
N ALA A 16 -6.09 16.99 2.58
CA ALA A 16 -5.39 16.47 1.40
C ALA A 16 -6.32 16.33 0.19
N GLN A 17 -7.57 15.88 0.38
CA GLN A 17 -8.57 15.77 -0.68
C GLN A 17 -8.96 17.14 -1.23
N ASP A 18 -9.13 18.14 -0.36
CA ASP A 18 -9.48 19.52 -0.75
C ASP A 18 -8.37 20.20 -1.58
N MET A 19 -7.12 19.75 -1.45
CA MET A 19 -6.02 20.18 -2.33
C MET A 19 -6.18 19.68 -3.78
N GLY A 20 -7.01 18.66 -4.02
CA GLY A 20 -7.28 18.12 -5.36
C GLY A 20 -6.14 17.29 -5.95
N ILE A 21 -5.19 16.81 -5.13
CA ILE A 21 -4.01 16.04 -5.56
C ILE A 21 -3.95 14.64 -4.95
N LEU A 22 -4.94 14.24 -4.16
CA LEU A 22 -4.95 12.97 -3.46
C LEU A 22 -5.49 11.86 -4.36
N ASP A 23 -4.69 10.80 -4.57
CA ASP A 23 -5.06 9.63 -5.37
C ASP A 23 -5.44 8.42 -4.51
N GLY A 24 -5.24 8.49 -3.19
CA GLY A 24 -5.62 7.43 -2.28
C GLY A 24 -5.11 7.61 -0.86
N VAL A 25 -5.49 6.66 -0.01
CA VAL A 25 -5.10 6.65 1.41
C VAL A 25 -4.51 5.29 1.77
N THR A 26 -3.41 5.30 2.51
CA THR A 26 -2.94 4.12 3.21
C THR A 26 -3.14 4.30 4.70
N THR A 27 -3.53 3.24 5.38
CA THR A 27 -3.60 3.21 6.83
C THR A 27 -3.09 1.87 7.36
N ASN A 28 -3.02 1.72 8.66
CA ASN A 28 -2.61 0.49 9.32
C ASN A 28 -3.16 0.45 10.75
N PRO A 29 -3.13 -0.72 11.43
CA PRO A 29 -3.65 -0.85 12.78
C PRO A 29 -3.06 0.13 13.80
N SER A 30 -1.77 0.49 13.65
CA SER A 30 -1.11 1.44 14.55
C SER A 30 -1.63 2.86 14.38
N LEU A 31 -1.91 3.29 13.15
CA LEU A 31 -2.49 4.60 12.85
C LEU A 31 -3.93 4.67 13.36
N MET A 32 -4.72 3.61 13.17
CA MET A 32 -6.08 3.49 13.72
C MET A 32 -6.06 3.63 15.28
N ALA A 33 -5.14 2.91 15.93
CA ALA A 33 -5.00 2.96 17.38
C ALA A 33 -4.60 4.35 17.91
N LYS A 34 -3.76 5.09 17.19
CA LYS A 34 -3.39 6.48 17.54
C LYS A 34 -4.58 7.44 17.52
N GLU A 35 -5.52 7.22 16.60
CA GLU A 35 -6.78 7.98 16.54
C GLU A 35 -7.84 7.46 17.53
N GLY A 36 -7.49 6.51 18.41
CA GLY A 36 -8.40 5.93 19.39
C GLY A 36 -9.43 4.96 18.79
N ILE A 37 -9.23 4.53 17.53
CA ILE A 37 -10.15 3.66 16.82
C ILE A 37 -9.77 2.20 17.13
N THR A 38 -10.58 1.55 17.96
CA THR A 38 -10.37 0.17 18.39
C THR A 38 -11.67 -0.62 18.29
N GLY A 39 -11.54 -1.94 18.15
CA GLY A 39 -12.66 -2.85 17.96
C GLY A 39 -13.14 -2.93 16.52
N GLU A 40 -13.47 -4.15 16.09
CA GLU A 40 -13.78 -4.50 14.71
C GLU A 40 -14.83 -3.57 14.06
N LYS A 41 -15.95 -3.34 14.75
CA LYS A 41 -17.02 -2.48 14.26
C LYS A 41 -16.55 -1.04 14.03
N ASN A 42 -15.81 -0.46 14.97
CA ASN A 42 -15.33 0.92 14.84
C ASN A 42 -14.32 1.07 13.72
N ILE A 43 -13.47 0.05 13.51
CA ILE A 43 -12.49 0.00 12.41
C ILE A 43 -13.22 -0.05 11.05
N ILE A 44 -14.23 -0.91 10.93
CA ILE A 44 -15.07 -1.00 9.72
C ILE A 44 -15.76 0.33 9.42
N ASP A 45 -16.45 0.90 10.43
CA ASP A 45 -17.15 2.18 10.29
C ASP A 45 -16.17 3.32 9.90
N HIS A 46 -14.93 3.24 10.37
CA HIS A 46 -13.89 4.23 10.04
C HIS A 46 -13.39 4.08 8.60
N TYR A 47 -13.15 2.87 8.11
CA TYR A 47 -12.81 2.64 6.70
C TYR A 47 -13.90 3.17 5.77
N MET A 48 -15.18 2.97 6.11
CA MET A 48 -16.29 3.51 5.32
C MET A 48 -16.25 5.04 5.27
N LYS A 49 -15.99 5.73 6.39
CA LYS A 49 -15.83 7.18 6.42
C LYS A 49 -14.66 7.66 5.57
N ILE A 50 -13.54 6.94 5.54
CA ILE A 50 -12.42 7.25 4.65
C ILE A 50 -12.86 7.13 3.19
N CYS A 51 -13.53 6.03 2.82
CA CYS A 51 -14.04 5.83 1.46
C CYS A 51 -15.06 6.88 1.02
N ASP A 52 -15.83 7.45 1.96
CA ASP A 52 -16.79 8.54 1.67
C ASP A 52 -16.09 9.89 1.36
N ILE A 53 -14.85 10.07 1.83
CA ILE A 53 -14.09 11.30 1.64
C ILE A 53 -13.23 11.24 0.36
N VAL A 54 -12.67 10.07 0.05
CA VAL A 54 -11.62 9.91 -0.97
C VAL A 54 -12.18 9.29 -2.24
N ASP A 55 -11.81 9.84 -3.40
CA ASP A 55 -12.20 9.26 -4.70
C ASP A 55 -11.28 8.10 -5.14
N GLY A 56 -10.14 7.91 -4.47
CA GLY A 56 -9.08 6.94 -4.81
C GLY A 56 -9.11 5.65 -3.98
N ASP A 57 -8.06 4.86 -4.16
CA ASP A 57 -7.89 3.58 -3.47
C ASP A 57 -7.57 3.77 -1.97
N VAL A 58 -8.15 2.91 -1.11
CA VAL A 58 -7.97 2.94 0.35
C VAL A 58 -7.37 1.61 0.80
N SER A 59 -6.11 1.62 1.21
CA SER A 59 -5.43 0.42 1.71
C SER A 59 -5.83 0.12 3.14
N ALA A 60 -6.52 -1.01 3.34
CA ALA A 60 -6.97 -1.54 4.63
C ALA A 60 -6.18 -2.80 5.00
N GLU A 61 -5.43 -2.75 6.11
CA GLU A 61 -4.47 -3.79 6.47
C GLU A 61 -5.10 -4.90 7.32
N VAL A 62 -4.83 -6.15 6.93
CA VAL A 62 -5.15 -7.33 7.73
C VAL A 62 -4.21 -7.45 8.92
N ILE A 63 -4.68 -8.06 10.02
CA ILE A 63 -3.90 -8.26 11.26
C ILE A 63 -3.35 -9.68 11.34
N SER A 64 -4.08 -10.65 10.79
CA SER A 64 -3.68 -12.05 10.80
C SER A 64 -2.39 -12.28 10.01
N VAL A 65 -1.60 -13.25 10.48
CA VAL A 65 -0.33 -13.67 9.84
C VAL A 65 -0.39 -15.10 9.29
N ASN A 66 -1.49 -15.81 9.47
CA ASN A 66 -1.74 -17.12 8.88
C ASN A 66 -2.70 -16.99 7.69
N TYR A 67 -2.60 -17.91 6.73
CA TYR A 67 -3.36 -17.87 5.48
C TYR A 67 -4.86 -17.71 5.67
N ASP A 68 -5.49 -18.60 6.47
CA ASP A 68 -6.95 -18.60 6.64
C ASP A 68 -7.47 -17.32 7.29
N GLY A 69 -6.71 -16.80 8.26
CA GLY A 69 -7.01 -15.51 8.89
C GLY A 69 -6.91 -14.33 7.91
N ILE A 70 -5.83 -14.27 7.10
CA ILE A 70 -5.65 -13.25 6.08
C ILE A 70 -6.80 -13.28 5.07
N ILE A 71 -7.18 -14.46 4.60
CA ILE A 71 -8.30 -14.61 3.65
C ILE A 71 -9.60 -14.10 4.26
N LYS A 72 -9.93 -14.57 5.46
CA LYS A 72 -11.17 -14.17 6.14
C LYS A 72 -11.26 -12.66 6.36
N GLU A 73 -10.21 -12.05 6.90
CA GLU A 73 -10.15 -10.61 7.14
C GLU A 73 -10.19 -9.83 5.83
N GLY A 74 -9.41 -10.26 4.83
CA GLY A 74 -9.34 -9.60 3.52
C GLY A 74 -10.67 -9.63 2.77
N GLU A 75 -11.42 -10.74 2.82
CA GLU A 75 -12.75 -10.82 2.20
C GLU A 75 -13.75 -9.88 2.90
N ILE A 76 -13.70 -9.77 4.22
CA ILE A 76 -14.52 -8.80 4.98
C ILE A 76 -14.16 -7.38 4.52
N LEU A 77 -12.88 -7.02 4.53
CA LEU A 77 -12.43 -5.69 4.12
C LEU A 77 -12.85 -5.37 2.68
N ALA A 78 -12.61 -6.27 1.74
CA ALA A 78 -12.98 -6.07 0.33
C ALA A 78 -14.49 -5.90 0.11
N SER A 79 -15.32 -6.49 0.98
CA SER A 79 -16.77 -6.36 0.90
C SER A 79 -17.31 -5.00 1.34
N LEU A 80 -16.50 -4.19 2.03
CA LEU A 80 -16.94 -2.89 2.57
C LEU A 80 -17.17 -1.86 1.47
N HIS A 81 -16.21 -1.71 0.56
CA HIS A 81 -16.31 -0.73 -0.52
C HIS A 81 -15.39 -1.10 -1.70
N LYS A 82 -15.77 -0.70 -2.92
CA LYS A 82 -15.00 -0.95 -4.16
C LYS A 82 -13.60 -0.31 -4.18
N GLN A 83 -13.38 0.73 -3.37
CA GLN A 83 -12.09 1.43 -3.24
C GLN A 83 -11.13 0.70 -2.29
N ILE A 84 -11.59 -0.29 -1.53
CA ILE A 84 -10.73 -1.01 -0.60
C ILE A 84 -9.70 -1.84 -1.36
N VAL A 85 -8.45 -1.65 -0.96
CA VAL A 85 -7.29 -2.44 -1.37
C VAL A 85 -6.81 -3.21 -0.14
N ILE A 86 -6.83 -4.53 -0.20
CA ILE A 86 -6.43 -5.38 0.92
C ILE A 86 -4.92 -5.26 1.12
N LYS A 87 -4.49 -4.68 2.25
CA LYS A 87 -3.07 -4.54 2.55
C LYS A 87 -2.59 -5.76 3.32
N VAL A 88 -1.58 -6.44 2.77
CA VAL A 88 -1.11 -7.76 3.21
C VAL A 88 0.41 -7.71 3.46
N PRO A 89 0.92 -8.22 4.59
CA PRO A 89 2.36 -8.23 4.85
C PRO A 89 3.12 -9.18 3.93
N MET A 90 4.37 -8.84 3.60
CA MET A 90 5.28 -9.65 2.78
C MET A 90 5.84 -10.83 3.58
N ILE A 91 5.00 -11.84 3.80
CA ILE A 91 5.31 -13.12 4.40
C ILE A 91 4.82 -14.25 3.46
N GLU A 92 5.25 -15.47 3.68
CA GLU A 92 4.88 -16.61 2.84
C GLU A 92 3.36 -16.77 2.69
N GLU A 93 2.63 -16.75 3.82
CA GLU A 93 1.16 -16.83 3.84
C GLU A 93 0.50 -15.61 3.19
N GLY A 94 1.13 -14.44 3.29
CA GLY A 94 0.70 -13.22 2.62
C GLY A 94 0.80 -13.32 1.10
N VAL A 95 1.90 -13.86 0.57
CA VAL A 95 2.07 -14.07 -0.89
C VAL A 95 1.02 -15.04 -1.43
N LYS A 96 0.75 -16.15 -0.70
CA LYS A 96 -0.33 -17.09 -1.06
C LYS A 96 -1.70 -16.40 -1.09
N ALA A 97 -1.97 -15.56 -0.09
CA ALA A 97 -3.22 -14.81 0.00
C ALA A 97 -3.36 -13.76 -1.12
N ILE A 98 -2.28 -13.05 -1.48
CA ILE A 98 -2.28 -12.14 -2.62
C ILE A 98 -2.68 -12.85 -3.90
N ARG A 99 -2.15 -14.06 -4.16
CA ARG A 99 -2.54 -14.87 -5.30
C ARG A 99 -4.03 -15.19 -5.29
N TYR A 100 -4.55 -15.64 -4.15
CA TYR A 100 -5.98 -15.92 -3.99
C TYR A 100 -6.86 -14.70 -4.28
N PHE A 101 -6.50 -13.52 -3.74
CA PHE A 101 -7.26 -12.29 -3.98
C PHE A 101 -7.17 -11.84 -5.44
N SER A 102 -5.99 -11.95 -6.05
CA SER A 102 -5.78 -11.64 -7.47
C SER A 102 -6.65 -12.51 -8.38
N ASP A 103 -6.73 -13.82 -8.12
CA ASP A 103 -7.58 -14.75 -8.89
C ASP A 103 -9.08 -14.42 -8.74
N LYS A 104 -9.48 -13.71 -7.69
CA LYS A 104 -10.83 -13.18 -7.47
C LYS A 104 -11.03 -11.75 -8.02
N GLY A 105 -10.03 -11.14 -8.62
CA GLY A 105 -10.08 -9.77 -9.11
C GLY A 105 -10.09 -8.71 -8.02
N LEU A 106 -9.68 -9.06 -6.79
CA LEU A 106 -9.57 -8.14 -5.67
C LEU A 106 -8.20 -7.46 -5.65
N LYS A 107 -8.19 -6.15 -5.40
CA LYS A 107 -6.95 -5.38 -5.31
C LYS A 107 -6.20 -5.68 -4.02
N THR A 108 -4.86 -5.80 -4.12
CA THR A 108 -3.99 -5.97 -2.95
C THR A 108 -2.82 -5.01 -2.95
N ASN A 109 -2.36 -4.64 -1.75
CA ASN A 109 -1.14 -3.89 -1.51
C ASN A 109 -0.20 -4.73 -0.62
N CYS A 110 0.88 -5.25 -1.22
CA CYS A 110 1.88 -6.00 -0.45
C CYS A 110 2.79 -5.04 0.32
N THR A 111 2.69 -5.06 1.63
CA THR A 111 3.46 -4.14 2.51
C THR A 111 4.66 -4.83 3.18
N LEU A 112 5.53 -4.04 3.83
CA LEU A 112 6.76 -4.50 4.49
C LEU A 112 7.74 -5.13 3.50
N ILE A 113 7.96 -4.46 2.37
CA ILE A 113 8.93 -4.86 1.36
C ILE A 113 10.25 -4.15 1.64
N PHE A 114 11.34 -4.93 1.69
CA PHE A 114 12.71 -4.48 1.98
C PHE A 114 13.73 -4.95 0.94
N SER A 115 13.30 -5.66 -0.11
CA SER A 115 14.17 -6.08 -1.21
C SER A 115 13.41 -6.19 -2.53
N SER A 116 14.12 -6.04 -3.65
CA SER A 116 13.56 -6.19 -4.99
C SER A 116 13.05 -7.61 -5.27
N GLY A 117 13.68 -8.63 -4.67
CA GLY A 117 13.19 -10.01 -4.74
C GLY A 117 11.82 -10.21 -4.08
N GLN A 118 11.57 -9.55 -2.94
CA GLN A 118 10.25 -9.55 -2.28
C GLN A 118 9.19 -8.89 -3.16
N ALA A 119 9.52 -7.74 -3.75
CA ALA A 119 8.61 -7.04 -4.67
C ALA A 119 8.27 -7.90 -5.90
N LEU A 120 9.26 -8.58 -6.47
CA LEU A 120 9.06 -9.50 -7.59
C LEU A 120 8.11 -10.64 -7.24
N LEU A 121 8.26 -11.27 -6.06
CA LEU A 121 7.35 -12.33 -5.60
C LEU A 121 5.92 -11.83 -5.45
N ALA A 122 5.74 -10.63 -4.86
CA ALA A 122 4.42 -10.01 -4.70
C ALA A 122 3.78 -9.69 -6.07
N ALA A 123 4.54 -9.10 -7.00
CA ALA A 123 4.06 -8.81 -8.34
C ALA A 123 3.67 -10.08 -9.10
N LYS A 124 4.49 -11.13 -9.01
CA LYS A 124 4.20 -12.43 -9.62
C LYS A 124 2.96 -13.11 -9.01
N ALA A 125 2.67 -12.86 -7.74
CA ALA A 125 1.43 -13.30 -7.11
C ALA A 125 0.21 -12.49 -7.56
N GLY A 126 0.39 -11.33 -8.22
CA GLY A 126 -0.66 -10.49 -8.76
C GLY A 126 -1.04 -9.31 -7.87
N ALA A 127 -0.12 -8.84 -7.01
CA ALA A 127 -0.34 -7.62 -6.23
C ALA A 127 -0.62 -6.42 -7.13
N THR A 128 -1.60 -5.59 -6.77
CA THR A 128 -1.88 -4.32 -7.44
C THR A 128 -0.82 -3.28 -7.08
N TYR A 129 -0.46 -3.23 -5.81
CA TYR A 129 0.57 -2.37 -5.27
C TYR A 129 1.60 -3.17 -4.48
N VAL A 130 2.84 -2.68 -4.48
CA VAL A 130 3.89 -3.08 -3.54
C VAL A 130 4.37 -1.86 -2.77
N SER A 131 4.51 -1.97 -1.45
CA SER A 131 4.95 -0.87 -0.59
C SER A 131 6.33 -1.14 -0.01
N PRO A 132 7.42 -0.74 -0.72
CA PRO A 132 8.77 -0.77 -0.18
C PRO A 132 8.96 0.28 0.91
N PHE A 133 9.58 -0.12 2.03
CA PHE A 133 9.78 0.71 3.21
C PHE A 133 11.14 1.41 3.16
N ILE A 134 11.24 2.44 2.34
CA ILE A 134 12.50 3.12 2.04
C ILE A 134 13.14 3.75 3.28
N GLY A 135 12.39 4.47 4.12
CA GLY A 135 12.95 5.10 5.32
C GLY A 135 13.48 4.11 6.37
N ARG A 136 13.00 2.85 6.36
CA ARG A 136 13.59 1.80 7.22
C ARG A 136 14.96 1.34 6.72
N LEU A 137 15.20 1.40 5.41
CA LEU A 137 16.50 1.14 4.82
C LEU A 137 17.47 2.30 5.14
N ASP A 138 16.99 3.54 5.02
CA ASP A 138 17.76 4.73 5.40
C ASP A 138 18.19 4.68 6.88
N ASP A 139 17.33 4.20 7.79
CA ASP A 139 17.62 4.03 9.21
C ASP A 139 18.83 3.08 9.48
N ILE A 140 19.16 2.18 8.53
CA ILE A 140 20.30 1.25 8.60
C ILE A 140 21.42 1.60 7.60
N SER A 141 21.47 2.85 7.14
CA SER A 141 22.49 3.37 6.21
C SER A 141 22.51 2.67 4.84
N THR A 142 21.35 2.21 4.39
CA THR A 142 21.12 1.69 3.04
C THR A 142 20.24 2.67 2.29
N ASP A 143 20.60 3.08 1.07
CA ASP A 143 19.78 4.01 0.29
C ASP A 143 18.45 3.34 -0.11
N GLY A 144 17.35 3.85 0.45
CA GLY A 144 16.02 3.33 0.16
C GLY A 144 15.55 3.60 -1.29
N LEU A 145 16.13 4.59 -1.97
CA LEU A 145 15.80 4.90 -3.36
C LEU A 145 16.40 3.91 -4.35
N ASP A 146 17.55 3.31 -4.04
CA ASP A 146 18.13 2.23 -4.83
C ASP A 146 17.14 1.05 -4.94
N LEU A 147 16.44 0.73 -3.84
CA LEU A 147 15.41 -0.30 -3.84
C LEU A 147 14.25 0.04 -4.81
N ILE A 148 13.83 1.30 -4.86
CA ILE A 148 12.77 1.73 -5.79
C ILE A 148 13.23 1.57 -7.25
N SER A 149 14.47 1.98 -7.54
CA SER A 149 15.08 1.85 -8.88
C SER A 149 15.13 0.39 -9.31
N ASP A 150 15.66 -0.48 -8.47
CA ASP A 150 15.75 -1.93 -8.73
C ASP A 150 14.37 -2.56 -9.02
N ILE A 151 13.38 -2.21 -8.19
CA ILE A 151 12.01 -2.72 -8.38
C ILE A 151 11.44 -2.22 -9.71
N ARG A 152 11.65 -0.94 -10.03
CA ARG A 152 11.17 -0.34 -11.27
C ARG A 152 11.77 -1.03 -12.49
N ASP A 153 13.09 -1.23 -12.50
CA ASP A 153 13.80 -1.91 -13.59
C ASP A 153 13.27 -3.34 -13.80
N ILE A 154 13.02 -4.08 -12.70
CA ILE A 154 12.45 -5.44 -12.77
C ILE A 154 11.04 -5.37 -13.37
N PHE A 155 10.18 -4.45 -12.88
CA PHE A 155 8.80 -4.38 -13.33
C PHE A 155 8.70 -3.97 -14.80
N ASP A 156 9.54 -3.05 -15.26
CA ASP A 156 9.60 -2.63 -16.66
C ASP A 156 10.13 -3.75 -17.57
N ASN A 157 11.19 -4.43 -17.17
CA ASN A 157 11.79 -5.51 -17.95
C ASN A 157 10.84 -6.70 -18.19
N TYR A 158 9.95 -6.96 -17.23
CA TYR A 158 9.01 -8.08 -17.30
C TYR A 158 7.55 -7.65 -17.53
N ALA A 159 7.32 -6.36 -17.78
CA ALA A 159 6.00 -5.77 -18.04
C ALA A 159 4.96 -6.09 -16.94
N TYR A 160 5.37 -6.00 -15.66
CA TYR A 160 4.42 -6.11 -14.55
C TYR A 160 3.58 -4.83 -14.45
N ASN A 161 2.26 -5.01 -14.28
CA ASN A 161 1.32 -3.90 -14.05
C ASN A 161 1.25 -3.46 -12.58
N THR A 162 2.01 -4.10 -11.69
CA THR A 162 2.08 -3.78 -10.27
C THR A 162 2.68 -2.39 -10.07
N GLU A 163 2.01 -1.53 -9.33
CA GLU A 163 2.46 -0.18 -9.03
C GLU A 163 3.34 -0.15 -7.77
N ILE A 164 4.37 0.70 -7.78
CA ILE A 164 5.24 0.91 -6.61
C ILE A 164 4.65 2.06 -5.79
N LEU A 165 4.25 1.76 -4.56
CA LEU A 165 3.75 2.72 -3.58
C LEU A 165 4.78 2.87 -2.46
N ALA A 166 5.77 3.75 -2.66
CA ALA A 166 6.85 3.98 -1.71
C ALA A 166 6.30 4.36 -0.33
N ALA A 167 6.76 3.68 0.70
CA ALA A 167 6.28 3.83 2.07
C ALA A 167 7.39 4.21 3.05
N SER A 168 6.99 4.69 4.24
CA SER A 168 7.96 5.10 5.28
C SER A 168 8.87 6.25 4.85
N ILE A 169 8.36 7.18 4.05
CA ILE A 169 9.10 8.36 3.57
C ILE A 169 9.41 9.28 4.75
N ARG A 170 10.69 9.68 4.89
CA ARG A 170 11.19 10.50 6.01
C ARG A 170 11.34 11.98 5.68
N HIS A 171 11.57 12.32 4.40
CA HIS A 171 11.83 13.70 3.97
C HIS A 171 11.43 13.92 2.51
N THR A 172 11.23 15.17 2.13
CA THR A 172 10.74 15.57 0.80
C THR A 172 11.72 15.33 -0.35
N THR A 173 13.01 15.18 -0.07
CA THR A 173 14.04 14.88 -1.09
C THR A 173 13.74 13.57 -1.83
N VAL A 174 13.14 12.60 -1.15
CA VAL A 174 12.67 11.34 -1.74
C VAL A 174 11.70 11.59 -2.90
N SER A 175 10.73 12.47 -2.71
CA SER A 175 9.76 12.81 -3.75
C SER A 175 10.43 13.46 -4.96
N TYR A 176 11.41 14.35 -4.73
CA TYR A 176 12.15 15.00 -5.79
C TYR A 176 13.00 14.01 -6.60
N THR A 177 13.75 13.13 -5.94
CA THR A 177 14.60 12.14 -6.61
C THR A 177 13.77 11.14 -7.41
N HIS A 178 12.60 10.77 -6.90
CA HIS A 178 11.67 9.89 -7.59
C HIS A 178 11.07 10.52 -8.87
N LEU A 179 10.89 11.84 -8.88
CA LEU A 179 10.44 12.60 -10.06
C LEU A 179 11.50 12.67 -11.16
N THR A 180 12.78 12.51 -10.82
CA THR A 180 13.89 12.57 -11.77
C THR A 180 14.35 11.22 -12.30
N LEU A 181 13.87 10.10 -11.74
CA LEU A 181 14.09 8.79 -12.35
C LEU A 181 13.30 8.71 -13.66
N PRO A 182 13.93 8.28 -14.77
CA PRO A 182 13.23 8.13 -16.03
C PRO A 182 12.19 7.03 -15.89
N THR A 183 10.95 7.42 -15.64
CA THR A 183 9.82 6.52 -15.77
C THR A 183 9.46 6.43 -17.24
N SER A 184 9.45 5.25 -17.82
CA SER A 184 9.11 4.98 -19.23
C SER A 184 7.67 5.40 -19.60
N HIS A 185 6.94 6.06 -18.73
CA HIS A 185 5.57 6.52 -18.91
C HIS A 185 5.34 7.98 -18.51
N CYS A 186 6.33 8.86 -18.69
CA CYS A 186 6.07 10.28 -18.81
C CYS A 186 5.84 10.63 -20.29
N VAL A 187 4.61 10.43 -20.76
CA VAL A 187 4.10 11.07 -21.96
C VAL A 187 2.93 11.92 -21.59
#